data_4020e2c89614e84534205500c470c2f1
#
_entry.id   4020e2c89614e84534205500c470c2f1
#
_cell.length_a   1.000
_cell.length_b   1.000
_cell.length_c   1.000
_cell.angle_alpha   90.00
_cell.angle_beta   90.00
_cell.angle_gamma   90.00
#
_symmetry.space_group_name_H-M   'P 1'
#
loop_
_entity.id
_entity.type
_entity.pdbx_description
1 polymer ?
#
loop_
_entity_poly.entity_id
_entity_poly.type
_entity_poly.pdbx_seq_one_letter_code
_entity_poly.pdbx_strand_id
1 'polypeptide(L)' 'MHVDEDVFVAAGDHVDVLLTIKQGQTSTVIENVEVAAANQSTRVVTFLVSPDDAQRVMIAGEQGKFRLGLWKSY' A
#
# COMPACT_ATOMS: atom_id res chain seq x y z
N MET A 1 3.14 -1.08 6.94
CA MET A 1 3.75 -1.59 5.70
C MET A 1 4.86 -0.65 5.25
N HIS A 2 5.99 -1.18 4.90
CA HIS A 2 7.10 -0.40 4.36
C HIS A 2 6.93 -0.24 2.85
N VAL A 3 7.04 0.99 2.36
CA VAL A 3 6.88 1.33 0.94
C VAL A 3 8.24 1.67 0.34
N ASP A 4 8.50 1.19 -0.90
CA ASP A 4 9.79 1.37 -1.57
C ASP A 4 9.92 2.68 -2.35
N GLU A 5 9.03 3.62 -2.10
CA GLU A 5 9.02 4.95 -2.74
C GLU A 5 8.67 6.02 -1.72
N ASP A 6 8.78 7.28 -2.10
CA ASP A 6 8.41 8.38 -1.22
C ASP A 6 6.94 8.30 -0.84
N VAL A 7 6.66 8.57 0.43
CA VAL A 7 5.30 8.53 0.98
C VAL A 7 4.68 9.91 0.89
N PHE A 8 3.60 10.02 0.12
CA PHE A 8 2.87 11.27 -0.07
C PHE A 8 1.46 11.23 0.51
N VAL A 9 1.16 10.22 1.32
CA VAL A 9 -0.16 10.03 1.90
C VAL A 9 -0.17 10.43 3.37
N ALA A 10 -1.35 10.69 3.88
CA ALA A 10 -1.58 11.01 5.28
C ALA A 10 -2.77 10.23 5.81
N ALA A 11 -2.93 10.21 7.13
CA ALA A 11 -4.10 9.59 7.76
C ALA A 11 -5.39 10.13 7.16
N GLY A 12 -6.31 9.25 6.84
CA GLY A 12 -7.59 9.58 6.20
C GLY A 12 -7.59 9.47 4.67
N ASP A 13 -6.43 9.40 4.04
CA ASP A 13 -6.35 9.20 2.59
C ASP A 13 -6.77 7.77 2.22
N HIS A 14 -7.28 7.62 1.01
CA HIS A 14 -7.59 6.32 0.44
C HIS A 14 -6.60 5.99 -0.67
N VAL A 15 -6.10 4.77 -0.67
CA VAL A 15 -5.07 4.32 -1.61
C VAL A 15 -5.37 2.91 -2.11
N ASP A 16 -4.81 2.58 -3.27
CA ASP A 16 -4.66 1.21 -3.73
C ASP A 16 -3.27 0.72 -3.33
N VAL A 17 -3.18 -0.50 -2.85
CA VAL A 17 -1.89 -1.15 -2.60
C VAL A 17 -1.53 -1.97 -3.82
N LEU A 18 -0.42 -1.62 -4.45
CA LEU A 18 0.07 -2.21 -5.68
C LEU A 18 1.31 -3.06 -5.40
N LEU A 19 1.46 -4.13 -6.15
CA LEU A 19 2.63 -4.99 -6.08
C LEU A 19 3.36 -4.96 -7.42
N THR A 20 4.65 -4.65 -7.39
CA THR A 20 5.52 -4.74 -8.58
C THR A 20 6.43 -5.94 -8.44
N ILE A 21 6.34 -6.88 -9.36
CA ILE A 21 7.20 -8.06 -9.40
C ILE A 21 8.42 -7.83 -10.30
N LYS A 22 9.38 -8.76 -10.28
CA LYS A 22 10.68 -8.63 -10.95
C LYS A 22 10.60 -8.31 -12.44
N GLN A 23 9.53 -8.67 -13.10
CA GLN A 23 9.36 -8.46 -14.54
C GLN A 23 8.74 -7.11 -14.88
N GLY A 24 8.59 -6.24 -13.89
CA GLY A 24 8.00 -4.92 -14.09
C GLY A 24 6.48 -4.91 -14.14
N GLN A 25 5.84 -6.04 -13.96
CA GLN A 25 4.38 -6.11 -13.92
C GLN A 25 3.88 -5.58 -12.57
N THR A 26 2.81 -4.80 -12.64
CA THR A 26 2.17 -4.24 -11.45
C THR A 26 0.76 -4.79 -11.33
N SER A 27 0.42 -5.27 -10.15
CA SER A 27 -0.92 -5.77 -9.84
C SER A 27 -1.48 -5.03 -8.64
N THR A 28 -2.79 -4.84 -8.61
CA THR A 28 -3.47 -4.31 -7.43
C THR A 28 -3.69 -5.45 -6.43
N VAL A 29 -3.19 -5.28 -5.21
CA VAL A 29 -3.36 -6.26 -4.14
C VAL A 29 -4.67 -6.01 -3.41
N ILE A 30 -4.87 -4.78 -2.96
CA ILE A 30 -6.12 -4.32 -2.34
C ILE A 30 -6.44 -2.92 -2.83
N GLU A 31 -7.73 -2.62 -2.92
CA GLU A 31 -8.22 -1.35 -3.45
C GLU A 31 -8.90 -0.52 -2.37
N ASN A 32 -8.81 0.79 -2.52
CA ASN A 32 -9.55 1.77 -1.72
C ASN A 32 -9.39 1.52 -0.22
N VAL A 33 -8.16 1.45 0.24
CA VAL A 33 -7.84 1.22 1.63
C VAL A 33 -7.59 2.55 2.32
N GLU A 34 -8.16 2.72 3.52
CA GLU A 34 -7.93 3.93 4.29
C GLU A 34 -6.58 3.87 5.01
N VAL A 35 -5.83 4.97 4.92
CA VAL A 35 -4.57 5.13 5.64
C VAL A 35 -4.85 5.57 7.06
N ALA A 36 -4.39 4.79 8.05
CA ALA A 36 -4.51 5.14 9.47
C ALA A 36 -3.39 6.06 9.93
N ALA A 37 -2.17 5.84 9.43
CA ALA A 37 -1.00 6.64 9.74
C ALA A 37 0.05 6.48 8.65
N ALA A 38 0.90 7.50 8.49
CA ALA A 38 2.00 7.45 7.54
C ALA A 38 3.23 8.14 8.13
N ASN A 39 4.40 7.55 7.95
CA ASN A 39 5.68 8.12 8.38
C ASN A 39 6.60 8.23 7.17
N GLN A 40 6.89 9.46 6.76
CA GLN A 40 7.71 9.71 5.58
C GLN A 40 9.18 9.36 5.79
N SER A 41 9.67 9.50 7.01
CA SER A 41 11.08 9.22 7.32
C SER A 41 11.39 7.73 7.23
N THR A 42 10.51 6.89 7.76
CA THR A 42 10.67 5.44 7.76
C THR A 42 10.03 4.77 6.55
N ARG A 43 9.22 5.52 5.80
CA ARG A 43 8.40 5.01 4.68
C ARG A 43 7.45 3.89 5.11
N VAL A 44 6.96 3.97 6.34
CA VAL A 44 5.99 3.01 6.86
C VAL A 44 4.60 3.62 6.81
N VAL A 45 3.66 2.88 6.25
CA VAL A 45 2.26 3.27 6.15
C VAL A 45 1.40 2.21 6.86
N THR A 46 0.50 2.68 7.70
CA THR A 46 -0.43 1.83 8.43
C THR A 46 -1.82 1.97 7.82
N PHE A 47 -2.43 0.83 7.51
CA PHE A 47 -3.74 0.78 6.88
C PHE A 47 -4.81 0.20 7.80
N LEU A 48 -6.05 0.62 7.56
CA LEU A 48 -7.22 0.00 8.16
C LEU A 48 -7.75 -1.04 7.15
N VAL A 49 -7.49 -2.32 7.42
CA VAL A 49 -7.85 -3.41 6.51
C VAL A 49 -8.54 -4.53 7.28
N SER A 50 -9.33 -5.33 6.55
CA SER A 50 -9.87 -6.56 7.10
C SER A 50 -8.77 -7.60 7.32
N PRO A 51 -8.98 -8.61 8.18
CA PRO A 51 -8.00 -9.68 8.35
C PRO A 51 -7.66 -10.42 7.06
N ASP A 52 -8.64 -10.61 6.18
CA ASP A 52 -8.41 -11.26 4.87
C ASP A 52 -7.49 -10.43 3.99
N ASP A 53 -7.71 -9.11 3.93
CA ASP A 53 -6.86 -8.21 3.16
C ASP A 53 -5.46 -8.14 3.75
N ALA A 54 -5.33 -8.15 5.07
CA ALA A 54 -4.03 -8.18 5.73
C ALA A 54 -3.22 -9.41 5.33
N GLN A 55 -3.86 -10.58 5.26
CA GLN A 55 -3.21 -11.80 4.80
C GLN A 55 -2.76 -11.70 3.34
N ARG A 56 -3.57 -11.11 2.47
CA ARG A 56 -3.21 -10.90 1.06
C ARG A 56 -1.95 -10.05 0.93
N VAL A 57 -1.86 -8.98 1.72
CA VAL A 57 -0.69 -8.10 1.70
C VAL A 57 0.55 -8.85 2.20
N MET A 58 0.43 -9.64 3.26
CA MET A 58 1.55 -10.42 3.78
C MET A 58 2.08 -11.41 2.75
N ILE A 59 1.20 -12.13 2.08
CA ILE A 59 1.59 -13.11 1.05
C ILE A 59 2.21 -12.39 -0.14
N ALA A 60 1.61 -11.30 -0.59
CA ALA A 60 2.10 -10.53 -1.74
C ALA A 60 3.49 -9.94 -1.47
N GLY A 61 3.78 -9.53 -0.24
CA GLY A 61 5.08 -8.97 0.14
C GLY A 61 6.26 -9.89 -0.07
N GLU A 62 6.01 -11.20 -0.17
CA GLU A 62 7.05 -12.19 -0.46
C GLU A 62 7.40 -12.24 -1.95
N GLN A 63 6.59 -11.65 -2.82
CA GLN A 63 6.72 -11.79 -4.28
C GLN A 63 7.30 -10.56 -4.97
N GLY A 64 7.30 -9.40 -4.31
CA GLY A 64 7.75 -8.18 -4.96
C GLY A 64 7.74 -6.98 -4.03
N LYS A 65 7.71 -5.80 -4.62
CA LYS A 65 7.76 -4.53 -3.90
C LYS A 65 6.41 -3.83 -3.93
N PHE A 66 6.04 -3.23 -2.81
CA PHE A 66 4.79 -2.49 -2.69
C PHE A 66 4.93 -1.06 -3.18
N ARG A 67 3.86 -0.60 -3.83
CA ARG A 67 3.66 0.79 -4.20
C ARG A 67 2.25 1.21 -3.83
N LEU A 68 2.03 2.52 -3.74
CA LEU A 68 0.72 3.08 -3.44
C LEU A 68 0.18 3.86 -4.64
N GLY A 69 -1.05 3.56 -5.01
CA GLY A 69 -1.82 4.36 -5.94
C GLY A 69 -2.75 5.27 -5.15
N LEU A 70 -2.61 6.58 -5.30
CA LEU A 70 -3.40 7.52 -4.54
C LEU A 70 -4.78 7.71 -5.17
N TRP A 71 -5.81 7.54 -4.36
CA TRP A 71 -7.19 7.90 -4.70
C TRP A 71 -7.40 9.38 -4.42
N LYS A 72 -7.91 10.10 -5.40
CA LYS A 72 -8.30 11.50 -5.21
C LYS A 72 -9.81 11.59 -5.13
N SER A 73 -10.31 12.16 -4.04
CA SER A 73 -11.71 12.52 -3.90
C SER A 73 -11.90 13.91 -4.47
N TYR A 74 -12.91 14.08 -5.26
CA TYR A 74 -13.28 15.38 -5.80
C TYR A 74 -14.62 15.81 -5.25
#